data_6679703f0c12869b5635daee2507073e
#
_entry.id   6679703f0c12869b5635daee2507073e
#
_cell.length_a   1.000
_cell.length_b   1.000
_cell.length_c   1.000
_cell.angle_alpha   90.00
_cell.angle_beta   90.00
_cell.angle_gamma   90.00
#
_symmetry.space_group_name_H-M   'P 1'
#
loop_
_entity.id
_entity.type
_entity.pdbx_description
1 polymer ?
#
loop_
_entity_poly.entity_id
_entity_poly.type
_entity_poly.pdbx_seq_one_letter_code
_entity_poly.pdbx_strand_id
1 'polypeptide(L)'
;MSEFTRENWFEFNGMADIPSPALLIYRDRVEGNVRRMLAIAGDPERLRPHIKTHKMREVIELQLAAGIKKFKCATIAEAELAAVAGVPDLLLAYQPVGPTVQRLAELVKTFPQTKFSAICDDESAISSLSKTFQTAKPSNAPLEIFLDIDVGQHRTGVPAGPGAMRLYRTILSSPSLKPGGLHAYDGHLSDADPNIRKEACDAAFSPVAALKNDLQTAGLPVPRIVAGGSPTFPIHAQRADVECSPGTTVFWDSGYGNKLRDLDFLPAALVLTRVVSKPGPSLLCLDLGHKALGSEMPHPRVQFLNLAEHQAVTHSEEHLVIETAKAGEFNIGDCLYGVPRHICPTVALHSSAVVIEGGKIAGSWKVAARERRLTI
;
A
#
# COMPACT_ATOMS: atom_id res chain seq x y z
N MET A 1 -5.18 -19.61 23.74
CA MET A 1 -4.86 -18.20 23.34
C MET A 1 -4.12 -18.29 22.03
N SER A 2 -4.56 -17.60 20.97
CA SER A 2 -3.84 -17.59 19.70
C SER A 2 -2.47 -16.93 19.90
N GLU A 3 -1.45 -17.31 19.12
CA GLU A 3 -0.11 -16.70 19.12
C GLU A 3 -0.13 -15.15 18.98
N PHE A 4 -1.24 -14.62 18.46
CA PHE A 4 -1.43 -13.19 18.19
C PHE A 4 -1.80 -12.34 19.42
N THR A 5 -2.18 -12.95 20.53
CA THR A 5 -2.61 -12.28 21.78
C THR A 5 -1.59 -12.39 22.92
N ARG A 6 -0.36 -12.85 22.60
CA ARG A 6 0.71 -12.93 23.60
C ARG A 6 1.05 -11.53 24.10
N GLU A 7 1.05 -11.33 25.40
CA GLU A 7 1.70 -10.18 26.04
C GLU A 7 3.17 -10.14 25.56
N ASN A 8 3.69 -9.00 25.13
CA ASN A 8 5.05 -8.83 24.60
C ASN A 8 5.37 -9.62 23.31
N TRP A 9 4.40 -9.78 22.42
CA TRP A 9 4.55 -10.46 21.11
C TRP A 9 5.70 -9.87 20.25
N PHE A 10 6.09 -8.63 20.53
CA PHE A 10 7.11 -7.88 19.79
C PHE A 10 8.53 -8.18 20.24
N GLU A 11 8.71 -8.83 21.40
CA GLU A 11 10.03 -9.22 21.92
C GLU A 11 10.56 -10.45 21.18
N PHE A 12 11.86 -10.47 20.91
CA PHE A 12 12.54 -11.58 20.24
C PHE A 12 13.99 -11.70 20.66
N ASN A 13 14.57 -12.88 20.42
CA ASN A 13 15.98 -13.15 20.73
C ASN A 13 16.91 -12.53 19.69
N GLY A 14 18.04 -11.95 20.13
CA GLY A 14 19.05 -11.33 19.26
C GLY A 14 18.83 -9.84 18.98
N MET A 15 17.87 -9.20 19.67
CA MET A 15 17.60 -7.76 19.51
C MET A 15 18.84 -6.89 19.79
N ALA A 16 19.69 -7.29 20.72
CA ALA A 16 20.88 -6.53 21.11
C ALA A 16 21.86 -6.30 19.94
N ASP A 17 21.90 -7.23 18.99
CA ASP A 17 22.82 -7.22 17.85
C ASP A 17 22.31 -6.43 16.65
N ILE A 18 21.05 -5.94 16.70
CA ILE A 18 20.47 -5.16 15.60
C ILE A 18 20.84 -3.68 15.79
N PRO A 19 21.54 -3.05 14.84
CA PRO A 19 21.74 -1.60 14.84
C PRO A 19 20.38 -0.87 14.70
N SER A 20 20.18 0.20 15.48
CA SER A 20 19.00 1.07 15.36
C SER A 20 19.37 2.40 14.71
N PRO A 21 18.40 3.13 14.09
CA PRO A 21 17.01 2.70 13.93
C PRO A 21 16.86 1.60 12.87
N ALA A 22 16.00 0.61 13.11
CA ALA A 22 15.78 -0.50 12.20
C ALA A 22 14.29 -0.76 11.96
N LEU A 23 13.94 -1.11 10.73
CA LEU A 23 12.61 -1.63 10.39
C LEU A 23 12.57 -3.12 10.73
N LEU A 24 11.59 -3.53 11.53
CA LEU A 24 11.32 -4.92 11.89
C LEU A 24 10.04 -5.39 11.19
N ILE A 25 10.04 -6.62 10.67
CA ILE A 25 8.84 -7.25 10.11
C ILE A 25 8.60 -8.58 10.81
N TYR A 26 7.41 -8.73 11.36
CA TYR A 26 6.95 -9.95 12.01
C TYR A 26 6.17 -10.79 11.00
N ARG A 27 6.85 -11.78 10.40
CA ARG A 27 6.34 -12.59 9.31
C ARG A 27 5.01 -13.26 9.66
N ASP A 28 4.91 -13.87 10.85
CA ASP A 28 3.69 -14.56 11.31
C ASP A 28 2.46 -13.62 11.30
N ARG A 29 2.68 -12.34 11.64
CA ARG A 29 1.64 -11.31 11.65
C ARG A 29 1.29 -10.83 10.24
N VAL A 30 2.26 -10.74 9.33
CA VAL A 30 2.02 -10.48 7.89
C VAL A 30 1.13 -11.58 7.32
N GLU A 31 1.46 -12.84 7.54
CA GLU A 31 0.65 -13.99 7.12
C GLU A 31 -0.74 -13.98 7.77
N GLY A 32 -0.83 -13.61 9.05
CA GLY A 32 -2.08 -13.39 9.75
C GLY A 32 -2.97 -12.34 9.07
N ASN A 33 -2.38 -11.23 8.65
CA ASN A 33 -3.07 -10.17 7.93
C ASN A 33 -3.51 -10.60 6.52
N VAL A 34 -2.69 -11.37 5.81
CA VAL A 34 -3.06 -11.95 4.50
C VAL A 34 -4.28 -12.88 4.66
N ARG A 35 -4.31 -13.73 5.69
CA ARG A 35 -5.48 -14.57 6.00
C ARG A 35 -6.74 -13.75 6.29
N ARG A 36 -6.62 -12.63 7.02
CA ARG A 36 -7.74 -11.70 7.27
C ARG A 36 -8.24 -11.03 5.99
N MET A 37 -7.33 -10.62 5.11
CA MET A 37 -7.71 -10.06 3.81
C MET A 37 -8.52 -11.08 2.99
N LEU A 38 -8.08 -12.33 2.94
CA LEU A 38 -8.78 -13.41 2.25
C LEU A 38 -10.17 -13.69 2.86
N ALA A 39 -10.25 -13.72 4.19
CA ALA A 39 -11.53 -13.92 4.88
C ALA A 39 -12.55 -12.80 4.59
N ILE A 40 -12.10 -11.54 4.54
CA ILE A 40 -12.95 -10.39 4.21
C ILE A 40 -13.37 -10.42 2.74
N ALA A 41 -12.47 -10.74 1.82
CA ALA A 41 -12.76 -10.76 0.38
C ALA A 41 -13.62 -11.96 -0.03
N GLY A 42 -13.54 -13.08 0.71
CA GLY A 42 -14.23 -14.35 0.44
C GLY A 42 -13.63 -15.16 -0.71
N ASP A 43 -13.03 -14.49 -1.69
CA ASP A 43 -12.40 -15.10 -2.86
C ASP A 43 -11.08 -14.35 -3.17
N PRO A 44 -9.93 -15.04 -3.28
CA PRO A 44 -8.65 -14.43 -3.62
C PRO A 44 -8.69 -13.73 -4.99
N GLU A 45 -9.51 -14.15 -5.93
CA GLU A 45 -9.70 -13.50 -7.24
C GLU A 45 -10.32 -12.09 -7.12
N ARG A 46 -10.89 -11.74 -5.99
CA ARG A 46 -11.43 -10.40 -5.68
C ARG A 46 -10.41 -9.46 -5.03
N LEU A 47 -9.21 -9.97 -4.74
CA LEU A 47 -8.13 -9.18 -4.15
C LEU A 47 -7.14 -8.71 -5.23
N ARG A 48 -6.84 -7.42 -5.18
CA ARG A 48 -5.78 -6.74 -5.94
C ARG A 48 -4.99 -5.83 -5.00
N PRO A 49 -4.28 -6.38 -3.99
CA PRO A 49 -3.60 -5.59 -2.98
C PRO A 49 -2.52 -4.70 -3.57
N HIS A 50 -2.32 -3.53 -2.92
CA HIS A 50 -1.36 -2.53 -3.37
C HIS A 50 0.01 -2.73 -2.73
N ILE A 51 1.04 -3.03 -3.52
CA ILE A 51 2.40 -3.32 -3.04
C ILE A 51 3.20 -2.09 -2.61
N LYS A 52 2.70 -0.86 -2.84
CA LYS A 52 3.40 0.39 -2.48
C LYS A 52 3.71 0.52 -1.00
N THR A 53 2.96 -0.18 -0.13
CA THR A 53 3.16 -0.11 1.32
C THR A 53 4.46 -0.80 1.73
N HIS A 54 4.72 -1.99 1.20
CA HIS A 54 5.88 -2.81 1.61
C HIS A 54 7.07 -2.74 0.63
N LYS A 55 6.85 -2.66 -0.69
CA LYS A 55 7.91 -2.58 -1.71
C LYS A 55 8.94 -3.72 -1.64
N MET A 56 8.52 -4.89 -1.15
CA MET A 56 9.34 -6.07 -0.88
C MET A 56 8.84 -7.25 -1.69
N ARG A 57 9.77 -8.01 -2.25
CA ARG A 57 9.50 -9.22 -3.03
C ARG A 57 8.85 -10.31 -2.16
N GLU A 58 9.40 -10.53 -0.99
CA GLU A 58 9.01 -11.63 -0.10
C GLU A 58 7.55 -11.47 0.38
N VAL A 59 7.08 -10.23 0.60
CA VAL A 59 5.67 -9.96 0.94
C VAL A 59 4.75 -10.27 -0.25
N ILE A 60 5.19 -10.01 -1.49
CA ILE A 60 4.44 -10.42 -2.69
C ILE A 60 4.37 -11.96 -2.75
N GLU A 61 5.48 -12.64 -2.53
CA GLU A 61 5.56 -14.10 -2.55
C GLU A 61 4.66 -14.76 -1.50
N LEU A 62 4.57 -14.19 -0.27
CA LEU A 62 3.62 -14.65 0.76
C LEU A 62 2.16 -14.51 0.30
N GLN A 63 1.81 -13.41 -0.38
CA GLN A 63 0.47 -13.21 -0.91
C GLN A 63 0.16 -14.15 -2.10
N LEU A 64 1.15 -14.38 -2.99
CA LEU A 64 1.04 -15.35 -4.08
C LEU A 64 0.83 -16.77 -3.53
N ALA A 65 1.60 -17.16 -2.51
CA ALA A 65 1.46 -18.47 -1.86
C ALA A 65 0.08 -18.66 -1.20
N ALA A 66 -0.54 -17.56 -0.77
CA ALA A 66 -1.91 -17.54 -0.25
C ALA A 66 -3.01 -17.54 -1.33
N GLY A 67 -2.63 -17.62 -2.62
CA GLY A 67 -3.55 -17.70 -3.76
C GLY A 67 -3.95 -16.37 -4.38
N ILE A 68 -3.42 -15.23 -3.92
CA ILE A 68 -3.68 -13.91 -4.51
C ILE A 68 -2.85 -13.78 -5.78
N LYS A 69 -3.49 -13.53 -6.93
CA LYS A 69 -2.83 -13.50 -8.24
C LYS A 69 -2.82 -12.11 -8.89
N LYS A 70 -3.64 -11.20 -8.40
CA LYS A 70 -3.79 -9.84 -8.94
C LYS A 70 -3.20 -8.84 -7.97
N PHE A 71 -2.41 -7.89 -8.47
CA PHE A 71 -1.77 -6.88 -7.62
C PHE A 71 -1.89 -5.48 -8.23
N LYS A 72 -1.67 -4.47 -7.40
CA LYS A 72 -1.62 -3.07 -7.78
C LYS A 72 -0.29 -2.45 -7.36
N CYS A 73 0.28 -1.59 -8.20
CA CYS A 73 1.51 -0.86 -7.93
C CYS A 73 1.37 0.63 -8.29
N ALA A 74 2.31 1.46 -7.84
CA ALA A 74 2.32 2.91 -8.08
C ALA A 74 3.52 3.38 -8.92
N THR A 75 4.54 2.55 -9.13
CA THR A 75 5.75 2.91 -9.87
C THR A 75 6.19 1.78 -10.80
N ILE A 76 7.00 2.12 -11.80
CA ILE A 76 7.61 1.10 -12.69
C ILE A 76 8.52 0.16 -11.90
N ALA A 77 9.28 0.66 -10.92
CA ALA A 77 10.12 -0.18 -10.07
C ALA A 77 9.30 -1.19 -9.25
N GLU A 78 8.15 -0.78 -8.71
CA GLU A 78 7.22 -1.70 -8.05
C GLU A 78 6.65 -2.73 -9.05
N ALA A 79 6.34 -2.30 -10.27
CA ALA A 79 5.84 -3.18 -11.31
C ALA A 79 6.89 -4.22 -11.75
N GLU A 80 8.13 -3.79 -11.90
CA GLU A 80 9.27 -4.67 -12.19
C GLU A 80 9.49 -5.68 -11.07
N LEU A 81 9.49 -5.22 -9.80
CA LEU A 81 9.62 -6.10 -8.63
C LEU A 81 8.52 -7.18 -8.60
N ALA A 82 7.28 -6.78 -8.87
CA ALA A 82 6.14 -7.71 -8.89
C ALA A 82 6.26 -8.73 -10.04
N ALA A 83 6.69 -8.31 -11.22
CA ALA A 83 6.92 -9.21 -12.35
C ALA A 83 8.05 -10.20 -12.07
N VAL A 84 9.16 -9.75 -11.46
CA VAL A 84 10.26 -10.63 -10.99
C VAL A 84 9.80 -11.62 -9.94
N ALA A 85 8.85 -11.23 -9.08
CA ALA A 85 8.24 -12.13 -8.11
C ALA A 85 7.23 -13.12 -8.72
N GLY A 86 6.95 -13.03 -10.04
CA GLY A 86 6.05 -13.93 -10.75
C GLY A 86 4.57 -13.57 -10.66
N VAL A 87 4.23 -12.30 -10.39
CA VAL A 87 2.83 -11.83 -10.39
C VAL A 87 2.21 -11.97 -11.79
N PRO A 88 1.08 -12.69 -11.94
CA PRO A 88 0.49 -12.91 -13.26
C PRO A 88 -0.39 -11.75 -13.76
N ASP A 89 -0.99 -10.92 -12.88
CA ASP A 89 -1.86 -9.79 -13.27
C ASP A 89 -1.52 -8.55 -12.40
N LEU A 90 -1.08 -7.48 -13.03
CA LEU A 90 -0.58 -6.28 -12.36
C LEU A 90 -1.15 -5.00 -12.95
N LEU A 91 -1.78 -4.19 -12.08
CA LEU A 91 -2.28 -2.86 -12.41
C LEU A 91 -1.32 -1.78 -11.93
N LEU A 92 -0.75 -1.02 -12.85
CA LEU A 92 -0.08 0.24 -12.55
C LEU A 92 -1.14 1.31 -12.29
N ALA A 93 -1.42 1.56 -11.00
CA ALA A 93 -2.40 2.56 -10.56
C ALA A 93 -1.77 3.96 -10.49
N TYR A 94 -1.16 4.34 -11.58
CA TYR A 94 -0.54 5.64 -11.83
C TYR A 94 -0.56 5.89 -13.34
N GLN A 95 -1.06 7.05 -13.77
CA GLN A 95 -1.10 7.38 -15.20
C GLN A 95 0.33 7.51 -15.74
N PRO A 96 0.72 6.68 -16.73
CA PRO A 96 2.04 6.80 -17.33
C PRO A 96 2.12 8.05 -18.19
N VAL A 97 3.11 8.90 -17.91
CA VAL A 97 3.38 10.12 -18.68
C VAL A 97 4.89 10.27 -18.96
N GLY A 98 5.24 10.98 -20.01
CA GLY A 98 6.64 11.23 -20.36
C GLY A 98 7.44 9.91 -20.50
N PRO A 99 8.67 9.83 -19.94
CA PRO A 99 9.53 8.65 -20.06
C PRO A 99 8.91 7.36 -19.47
N THR A 100 7.92 7.48 -18.56
CA THR A 100 7.26 6.33 -17.92
C THR A 100 6.48 5.49 -18.94
N VAL A 101 5.98 6.10 -20.02
CA VAL A 101 5.27 5.39 -21.11
C VAL A 101 6.21 4.38 -21.78
N GLN A 102 7.43 4.81 -22.11
CA GLN A 102 8.43 3.94 -22.75
C GLN A 102 8.91 2.84 -21.79
N ARG A 103 9.13 3.18 -20.52
CA ARG A 103 9.50 2.20 -19.49
C ARG A 103 8.41 1.14 -19.28
N LEU A 104 7.12 1.53 -19.33
CA LEU A 104 6.03 0.57 -19.29
C LEU A 104 6.03 -0.37 -20.50
N ALA A 105 6.30 0.14 -21.70
CA ALA A 105 6.40 -0.69 -22.89
C ALA A 105 7.57 -1.68 -22.78
N GLU A 106 8.74 -1.24 -22.29
CA GLU A 106 9.89 -2.12 -22.04
C GLU A 106 9.58 -3.18 -20.98
N LEU A 107 8.89 -2.82 -19.92
CA LEU A 107 8.45 -3.74 -18.87
C LEU A 107 7.54 -4.86 -19.44
N VAL A 108 6.54 -4.48 -20.25
CA VAL A 108 5.63 -5.44 -20.90
C VAL A 108 6.38 -6.41 -21.82
N LYS A 109 7.38 -5.89 -22.55
CA LYS A 109 8.24 -6.69 -23.42
C LYS A 109 9.14 -7.67 -22.65
N THR A 110 9.71 -7.20 -21.54
CA THR A 110 10.67 -7.97 -20.73
C THR A 110 9.98 -9.08 -19.93
N PHE A 111 8.74 -8.87 -19.49
CA PHE A 111 8.00 -9.82 -18.66
C PHE A 111 6.69 -10.29 -19.32
N PRO A 112 6.76 -11.07 -20.42
CA PRO A 112 5.58 -11.48 -21.18
C PRO A 112 4.62 -12.41 -20.40
N GLN A 113 5.05 -12.99 -19.29
CA GLN A 113 4.22 -13.80 -18.39
C GLN A 113 3.29 -12.97 -17.50
N THR A 114 3.61 -11.69 -17.27
CA THR A 114 2.80 -10.79 -16.46
C THR A 114 1.87 -10.00 -17.36
N LYS A 115 0.58 -10.07 -17.09
CA LYS A 115 -0.42 -9.22 -17.71
C LYS A 115 -0.39 -7.85 -17.05
N PHE A 116 0.14 -6.87 -17.75
CA PHE A 116 0.15 -5.48 -17.29
C PHE A 116 -1.10 -4.73 -17.72
N SER A 117 -1.52 -3.82 -16.88
CA SER A 117 -2.54 -2.81 -17.16
C SER A 117 -2.14 -1.48 -16.51
N ALA A 118 -2.73 -0.38 -16.94
CA ALA A 118 -2.50 0.94 -16.35
C ALA A 118 -3.81 1.70 -16.19
N ILE A 119 -3.79 2.78 -15.39
CA ILE A 119 -4.90 3.74 -15.33
C ILE A 119 -4.62 4.92 -16.24
N CYS A 120 -5.69 5.55 -16.77
CA CYS A 120 -5.65 6.84 -17.45
C CYS A 120 -6.89 7.67 -17.12
N ASP A 121 -6.74 9.00 -17.17
CA ASP A 121 -7.80 9.98 -16.95
C ASP A 121 -7.75 11.15 -17.95
N ASP A 122 -6.82 11.08 -18.94
CA ASP A 122 -6.55 12.15 -19.89
C ASP A 122 -6.38 11.63 -21.32
N GLU A 123 -6.96 12.35 -22.29
CA GLU A 123 -6.96 11.96 -23.70
C GLU A 123 -5.55 11.98 -24.31
N SER A 124 -4.70 12.93 -23.92
CA SER A 124 -3.34 13.03 -24.43
C SER A 124 -2.45 11.89 -23.90
N ALA A 125 -2.68 11.46 -22.65
CA ALA A 125 -2.01 10.31 -22.06
C ALA A 125 -2.44 9.00 -22.76
N ILE A 126 -3.73 8.81 -23.04
CA ILE A 126 -4.26 7.68 -23.80
C ILE A 126 -3.62 7.64 -25.20
N SER A 127 -3.58 8.78 -25.91
CA SER A 127 -2.98 8.90 -27.22
C SER A 127 -1.49 8.57 -27.21
N SER A 128 -0.74 9.07 -26.23
CA SER A 128 0.69 8.81 -26.06
C SER A 128 0.97 7.32 -25.82
N LEU A 129 0.19 6.67 -24.95
CA LEU A 129 0.27 5.23 -24.71
C LEU A 129 -0.03 4.44 -25.98
N SER A 130 -1.15 4.75 -26.67
CA SER A 130 -1.52 4.08 -27.90
C SER A 130 -0.42 4.16 -28.95
N LYS A 131 0.13 5.35 -29.21
CA LYS A 131 1.22 5.56 -30.17
C LYS A 131 2.48 4.78 -29.79
N THR A 132 2.87 4.81 -28.51
CA THR A 132 4.08 4.10 -28.06
C THR A 132 3.91 2.59 -28.21
N PHE A 133 2.77 2.03 -27.78
CA PHE A 133 2.51 0.60 -27.86
C PHE A 133 2.32 0.11 -29.30
N GLN A 134 1.76 0.95 -30.18
CA GLN A 134 1.67 0.65 -31.62
C GLN A 134 3.06 0.58 -32.27
N THR A 135 3.97 1.47 -31.88
CA THR A 135 5.33 1.56 -32.45
C THR A 135 6.24 0.48 -31.87
N ALA A 136 6.29 0.36 -30.54
CA ALA A 136 7.18 -0.57 -29.83
C ALA A 136 6.73 -2.03 -29.94
N LYS A 137 5.43 -2.27 -30.14
CA LYS A 137 4.80 -3.61 -30.20
C LYS A 137 5.34 -4.54 -29.10
N PRO A 138 5.25 -4.14 -27.82
CA PRO A 138 5.87 -4.88 -26.72
C PRO A 138 5.20 -6.24 -26.48
N SER A 139 3.96 -6.42 -26.93
CA SER A 139 3.21 -7.67 -26.90
C SER A 139 2.28 -7.78 -28.11
N ASN A 140 1.76 -9.00 -28.36
CA ASN A 140 0.74 -9.24 -29.38
C ASN A 140 -0.68 -8.85 -28.91
N ALA A 141 -0.88 -8.60 -27.61
CA ALA A 141 -2.16 -8.20 -27.05
C ALA A 141 -2.19 -6.70 -26.73
N PRO A 142 -3.30 -6.01 -26.93
CA PRO A 142 -3.48 -4.62 -26.53
C PRO A 142 -3.31 -4.44 -25.01
N LEU A 143 -2.71 -3.31 -24.60
CA LEU A 143 -2.60 -2.94 -23.18
C LEU A 143 -3.99 -2.63 -22.62
N GLU A 144 -4.33 -3.22 -21.48
CA GLU A 144 -5.56 -2.89 -20.76
C GLU A 144 -5.42 -1.56 -20.03
N ILE A 145 -6.37 -0.67 -20.26
CA ILE A 145 -6.47 0.64 -19.59
C ILE A 145 -7.73 0.70 -18.76
N PHE A 146 -7.57 0.97 -17.48
CA PHE A 146 -8.68 1.33 -16.60
C PHE A 146 -8.86 2.84 -16.63
N LEU A 147 -10.10 3.29 -16.84
CA LEU A 147 -10.40 4.70 -16.67
C LEU A 147 -10.40 5.04 -15.19
N ASP A 148 -9.55 6.00 -14.78
CA ASP A 148 -9.49 6.48 -13.40
C ASP A 148 -10.64 7.45 -13.13
N ILE A 149 -11.43 7.17 -12.09
CA ILE A 149 -12.62 7.95 -11.72
C ILE A 149 -12.35 8.68 -10.41
N ASP A 150 -12.51 9.98 -10.41
CA ASP A 150 -12.50 10.78 -9.18
C ASP A 150 -13.81 10.56 -8.42
N VAL A 151 -13.67 10.01 -7.22
CA VAL A 151 -14.78 9.72 -6.30
C VAL A 151 -14.82 10.69 -5.12
N GLY A 152 -14.27 11.91 -5.32
CA GLY A 152 -14.28 12.98 -4.34
C GLY A 152 -12.95 13.23 -3.62
N GLN A 153 -11.88 12.53 -4.00
CA GLN A 153 -10.54 12.81 -3.47
C GLN A 153 -9.88 14.03 -4.15
N HIS A 154 -10.30 14.35 -5.39
CA HIS A 154 -9.78 15.46 -6.20
C HIS A 154 -8.26 15.46 -6.36
N ARG A 155 -7.68 14.26 -6.55
CA ARG A 155 -6.25 14.05 -6.74
C ARG A 155 -5.90 13.65 -8.16
N THR A 156 -6.55 12.61 -8.68
CA THR A 156 -6.49 12.09 -10.04
C THR A 156 -7.87 11.57 -10.43
N GLY A 157 -8.05 11.25 -11.70
CA GLY A 157 -9.29 10.74 -12.21
C GLY A 157 -10.21 11.82 -12.76
N VAL A 158 -11.18 11.39 -13.54
CA VAL A 158 -12.24 12.24 -14.06
C VAL A 158 -13.56 12.00 -13.32
N PRO A 159 -14.42 13.01 -13.15
CA PRO A 159 -15.76 12.79 -12.61
C PRO A 159 -16.53 11.79 -13.47
N ALA A 160 -17.30 10.88 -12.85
CA ALA A 160 -18.21 10.00 -13.54
C ALA A 160 -19.27 10.83 -14.32
N GLY A 161 -19.46 10.52 -15.61
CA GLY A 161 -20.40 11.25 -16.45
C GLY A 161 -19.98 11.33 -17.91
N PRO A 162 -20.52 12.31 -18.70
CA PRO A 162 -20.26 12.38 -20.14
C PRO A 162 -18.79 12.49 -20.55
N GLY A 163 -17.97 13.14 -19.73
CA GLY A 163 -16.51 13.24 -19.92
C GLY A 163 -15.83 11.87 -19.82
N ALA A 164 -16.15 11.11 -18.77
CA ALA A 164 -15.69 9.74 -18.58
C ALA A 164 -16.13 8.81 -19.73
N MET A 165 -17.37 8.94 -20.19
CA MET A 165 -17.90 8.21 -21.36
C MET A 165 -17.09 8.49 -22.63
N ARG A 166 -16.71 9.74 -22.88
CA ARG A 166 -15.88 10.10 -24.05
C ARG A 166 -14.49 9.47 -23.95
N LEU A 167 -13.82 9.61 -22.81
CA LEU A 167 -12.48 9.01 -22.60
C LEU A 167 -12.52 7.48 -22.72
N TYR A 168 -13.57 6.84 -22.22
CA TYR A 168 -13.71 5.38 -22.36
C TYR A 168 -13.84 4.95 -23.82
N ARG A 169 -14.57 5.72 -24.64
CA ARG A 169 -14.62 5.49 -26.11
C ARG A 169 -13.28 5.75 -26.77
N THR A 170 -12.53 6.77 -26.35
CA THR A 170 -11.16 7.02 -26.81
C THR A 170 -10.26 5.81 -26.52
N ILE A 171 -10.31 5.21 -25.33
CA ILE A 171 -9.57 3.99 -25.02
C ILE A 171 -9.96 2.86 -25.98
N LEU A 172 -11.25 2.62 -26.19
CA LEU A 172 -11.75 1.54 -27.05
C LEU A 172 -11.34 1.71 -28.51
N SER A 173 -11.32 2.95 -29.02
CA SER A 173 -10.94 3.26 -30.41
C SER A 173 -9.43 3.35 -30.61
N SER A 174 -8.63 3.30 -29.56
CA SER A 174 -7.17 3.42 -29.65
C SER A 174 -6.52 2.09 -30.09
N PRO A 175 -5.75 2.01 -31.20
CA PRO A 175 -5.33 0.72 -31.81
C PRO A 175 -4.46 0.01 -30.81
N SER A 176 -3.78 -0.05 -30.06
CA SER A 176 -2.94 -0.87 -29.17
C SER A 176 -3.42 -0.89 -27.73
N LEU A 177 -4.62 -0.35 -27.50
CA LEU A 177 -5.22 -0.32 -26.17
C LEU A 177 -6.57 -1.05 -26.18
N LYS A 178 -7.03 -1.44 -25.00
CA LYS A 178 -8.39 -1.94 -24.79
C LYS A 178 -8.90 -1.55 -23.41
N PRO A 179 -10.21 -1.41 -23.20
CA PRO A 179 -10.76 -1.17 -21.89
C PRO A 179 -10.47 -2.31 -20.91
N GLY A 180 -9.85 -2.01 -19.77
CA GLY A 180 -9.68 -2.90 -18.62
C GLY A 180 -10.87 -2.79 -17.64
N GLY A 181 -11.56 -1.67 -17.66
CA GLY A 181 -12.67 -1.34 -16.78
C GLY A 181 -12.52 0.04 -16.12
N LEU A 182 -13.01 0.17 -14.89
CA LEU A 182 -12.97 1.39 -14.09
C LEU A 182 -12.06 1.21 -12.87
N HIS A 183 -11.35 2.26 -12.50
CA HIS A 183 -10.59 2.34 -11.26
C HIS A 183 -11.14 3.47 -10.40
N ALA A 184 -11.40 3.23 -9.11
CA ALA A 184 -12.04 4.18 -8.21
C ALA A 184 -11.38 4.11 -6.82
N TYR A 185 -10.40 4.95 -6.56
CA TYR A 185 -9.68 4.98 -5.28
C TYR A 185 -10.27 6.03 -4.34
N ASP A 186 -10.70 5.58 -3.18
CA ASP A 186 -11.40 6.37 -2.16
C ASP A 186 -10.65 6.51 -0.83
N GLY A 187 -9.34 6.56 -0.86
CA GLY A 187 -8.50 6.56 0.34
C GLY A 187 -8.69 7.73 1.30
N HIS A 188 -9.44 8.77 0.91
CA HIS A 188 -9.85 9.87 1.78
C HIS A 188 -11.02 9.50 2.71
N LEU A 189 -11.76 8.44 2.39
CA LEU A 189 -12.90 7.96 3.18
C LEU A 189 -12.41 7.06 4.30
N SER A 190 -12.10 7.66 5.43
CA SER A 190 -11.51 6.96 6.58
C SER A 190 -12.16 7.36 7.91
N ASP A 191 -13.46 7.66 7.93
CA ASP A 191 -14.16 7.99 9.17
C ASP A 191 -14.03 6.86 10.19
N ALA A 192 -13.95 7.23 11.48
CA ALA A 192 -13.81 6.27 12.56
C ALA A 192 -15.11 5.47 12.81
N ASP A 193 -16.26 6.12 12.61
CA ASP A 193 -17.55 5.43 12.65
C ASP A 193 -17.75 4.59 11.39
N PRO A 194 -17.89 3.27 11.50
CA PRO A 194 -18.05 2.38 10.34
C PRO A 194 -19.32 2.65 9.53
N ASN A 195 -20.40 3.16 10.15
CA ASN A 195 -21.63 3.49 9.45
C ASN A 195 -21.47 4.76 8.62
N ILE A 196 -20.89 5.82 9.17
CA ILE A 196 -20.59 7.06 8.46
C ILE A 196 -19.61 6.76 7.30
N ARG A 197 -18.58 5.96 7.56
CA ARG A 197 -17.62 5.53 6.53
C ARG A 197 -18.31 4.72 5.41
N LYS A 198 -19.25 3.84 5.77
CA LYS A 198 -20.03 3.06 4.80
C LYS A 198 -20.92 3.96 3.95
N GLU A 199 -21.67 4.86 4.56
CA GLU A 199 -22.55 5.81 3.84
C GLU A 199 -21.74 6.68 2.87
N ALA A 200 -20.61 7.22 3.31
CA ALA A 200 -19.71 8.00 2.46
C ALA A 200 -19.14 7.17 1.30
N CYS A 201 -18.75 5.92 1.56
CA CYS A 201 -18.25 5.00 0.55
C CYS A 201 -19.33 4.64 -0.48
N ASP A 202 -20.57 4.39 -0.03
CA ASP A 202 -21.70 4.08 -0.92
C ASP A 202 -22.06 5.31 -1.78
N ALA A 203 -22.09 6.50 -1.20
CA ALA A 203 -22.33 7.75 -1.91
C ALA A 203 -21.25 8.04 -2.97
N ALA A 204 -19.97 7.87 -2.62
CA ALA A 204 -18.85 8.06 -3.54
C ALA A 204 -18.81 7.02 -4.67
N PHE A 205 -19.23 5.79 -4.41
CA PHE A 205 -19.25 4.71 -5.40
C PHE A 205 -20.48 4.73 -6.31
N SER A 206 -21.61 5.32 -5.89
CA SER A 206 -22.85 5.38 -6.65
C SER A 206 -22.67 5.94 -8.08
N PRO A 207 -21.94 7.07 -8.31
CA PRO A 207 -21.67 7.56 -9.66
C PRO A 207 -20.84 6.59 -10.52
N VAL A 208 -19.94 5.80 -9.90
CA VAL A 208 -19.14 4.78 -10.62
C VAL A 208 -20.05 3.65 -11.11
N ALA A 209 -20.97 3.20 -10.27
CA ALA A 209 -21.95 2.17 -10.62
C ALA A 209 -22.90 2.66 -11.74
N ALA A 210 -23.36 3.92 -11.66
CA ALA A 210 -24.16 4.53 -12.72
C ALA A 210 -23.37 4.60 -14.04
N LEU A 211 -22.13 5.07 -14.02
CA LEU A 211 -21.28 5.12 -15.22
C LEU A 211 -21.06 3.73 -15.82
N LYS A 212 -20.86 2.69 -15.00
CA LYS A 212 -20.79 1.31 -15.49
C LYS A 212 -22.04 0.93 -16.28
N ASN A 213 -23.23 1.21 -15.72
CA ASN A 213 -24.51 0.90 -16.37
C ASN A 213 -24.67 1.68 -17.69
N ASP A 214 -24.33 2.97 -17.71
CA ASP A 214 -24.39 3.82 -18.91
C ASP A 214 -23.48 3.30 -20.01
N LEU A 215 -22.23 2.90 -19.66
CA LEU A 215 -21.28 2.30 -20.59
C LEU A 215 -21.83 0.99 -21.17
N GLN A 216 -22.34 0.10 -20.33
CA GLN A 216 -22.91 -1.19 -20.76
C GLN A 216 -24.15 -1.00 -21.63
N THR A 217 -25.03 -0.07 -21.28
CA THR A 217 -26.21 0.29 -22.10
C THR A 217 -25.82 0.84 -23.47
N ALA A 218 -24.70 1.55 -23.55
CA ALA A 218 -24.09 2.02 -24.80
C ALA A 218 -23.35 0.93 -25.59
N GLY A 219 -23.37 -0.33 -25.14
CA GLY A 219 -22.68 -1.46 -25.78
C GLY A 219 -21.16 -1.48 -25.54
N LEU A 220 -20.68 -0.71 -24.55
CA LEU A 220 -19.24 -0.64 -24.22
C LEU A 220 -18.93 -1.61 -23.08
N PRO A 221 -17.94 -2.52 -23.24
CA PRO A 221 -17.62 -3.51 -22.22
C PRO A 221 -16.95 -2.86 -21.00
N VAL A 222 -17.41 -3.19 -19.80
CA VAL A 222 -16.74 -2.84 -18.54
C VAL A 222 -16.36 -4.15 -17.83
N PRO A 223 -15.19 -4.74 -18.14
CA PRO A 223 -14.83 -6.06 -17.66
C PRO A 223 -14.66 -6.12 -16.14
N ARG A 224 -14.14 -5.06 -15.52
CA ARG A 224 -13.78 -5.04 -14.10
C ARG A 224 -13.96 -3.65 -13.50
N ILE A 225 -14.19 -3.62 -12.19
CA ILE A 225 -14.06 -2.41 -11.37
C ILE A 225 -13.02 -2.72 -10.29
N VAL A 226 -11.98 -1.90 -10.18
CA VAL A 226 -10.99 -1.94 -9.10
C VAL A 226 -11.25 -0.77 -8.18
N ALA A 227 -11.65 -1.02 -6.94
CA ALA A 227 -12.03 0.06 -6.04
C ALA A 227 -11.45 -0.06 -4.63
N GLY A 228 -11.47 1.07 -3.94
CA GLY A 228 -11.19 1.18 -2.53
C GLY A 228 -9.73 1.28 -2.15
N GLY A 229 -9.56 1.58 -0.87
CA GLY A 229 -8.32 1.53 -0.11
C GLY A 229 -8.48 0.65 1.12
N SER A 230 -7.52 0.68 2.05
CA SER A 230 -7.59 -0.13 3.28
C SER A 230 -8.82 0.20 4.15
N PRO A 231 -9.23 1.47 4.35
CA PRO A 231 -10.38 1.78 5.21
C PRO A 231 -11.73 1.29 4.67
N THR A 232 -11.91 1.32 3.35
CA THR A 232 -13.17 0.97 2.68
C THR A 232 -13.19 -0.45 2.14
N PHE A 233 -12.10 -1.19 2.30
CA PHE A 233 -11.96 -2.56 1.83
C PHE A 233 -13.12 -3.48 2.23
N PRO A 234 -13.54 -3.58 3.51
CA PRO A 234 -14.65 -4.46 3.88
C PRO A 234 -15.99 -4.05 3.26
N ILE A 235 -16.17 -2.77 2.95
CA ILE A 235 -17.39 -2.24 2.33
C ILE A 235 -17.41 -2.65 0.85
N HIS A 236 -16.31 -2.45 0.12
CA HIS A 236 -16.20 -2.89 -1.27
C HIS A 236 -16.21 -4.42 -1.40
N ALA A 237 -15.75 -5.16 -0.40
CA ALA A 237 -15.81 -6.61 -0.37
C ALA A 237 -17.25 -7.16 -0.39
N GLN A 238 -18.25 -6.36 -0.03
CA GLN A 238 -19.68 -6.73 -0.13
C GLN A 238 -20.23 -6.60 -1.56
N ARG A 239 -19.51 -5.94 -2.49
CA ARG A 239 -19.92 -5.76 -3.89
C ARG A 239 -19.29 -6.86 -4.74
N ALA A 240 -20.10 -7.79 -5.26
CA ALA A 240 -19.64 -8.99 -5.95
C ALA A 240 -18.78 -8.75 -7.21
N ASP A 241 -18.97 -7.59 -7.85
CA ASP A 241 -18.33 -7.21 -9.12
C ASP A 241 -17.11 -6.26 -8.95
N VAL A 242 -16.62 -6.10 -7.70
CA VAL A 242 -15.50 -5.22 -7.39
C VAL A 242 -14.27 -6.03 -6.98
N GLU A 243 -13.14 -5.74 -7.60
CA GLU A 243 -11.81 -6.13 -7.13
C GLU A 243 -11.34 -5.14 -6.07
N CYS A 244 -11.07 -5.62 -4.86
CA CYS A 244 -10.71 -4.80 -3.71
C CYS A 244 -9.21 -4.53 -3.66
N SER A 245 -8.82 -3.31 -3.31
CA SER A 245 -7.44 -2.85 -3.44
C SER A 245 -6.82 -2.32 -2.12
N PRO A 246 -6.84 -3.12 -1.03
CA PRO A 246 -6.18 -2.74 0.21
C PRO A 246 -4.66 -2.71 0.05
N GLY A 247 -3.96 -1.88 0.82
CA GLY A 247 -2.49 -1.81 0.78
C GLY A 247 -1.86 -1.89 2.17
N THR A 248 -2.28 -1.05 3.09
CA THR A 248 -1.70 -0.96 4.45
C THR A 248 -2.04 -2.18 5.33
N THR A 249 -3.07 -2.93 4.96
CA THR A 249 -3.56 -4.10 5.69
C THR A 249 -2.49 -5.17 5.97
N VAL A 250 -1.49 -5.33 5.10
CA VAL A 250 -0.42 -6.33 5.31
C VAL A 250 0.48 -6.00 6.51
N PHE A 251 0.65 -4.71 6.81
CA PHE A 251 1.54 -4.24 7.88
C PHE A 251 0.79 -3.60 9.04
N TRP A 252 -0.33 -2.96 8.74
CA TRP A 252 -1.14 -2.16 9.65
C TRP A 252 -0.33 -1.18 10.50
N ASP A 253 -0.83 -0.01 10.72
CA ASP A 253 -0.14 1.05 11.45
C ASP A 253 -0.99 1.64 12.57
N SER A 254 -0.39 2.44 13.46
CA SER A 254 -1.11 3.03 14.58
C SER A 254 -2.10 4.12 14.15
N GLY A 255 -1.91 4.72 12.97
CA GLY A 255 -2.84 5.69 12.42
C GLY A 255 -4.20 5.05 12.10
N TYR A 256 -4.19 3.96 11.39
CA TYR A 256 -5.41 3.18 11.12
C TYR A 256 -5.87 2.38 12.33
N GLY A 257 -4.96 1.74 13.06
CA GLY A 257 -5.31 0.91 14.21
C GLY A 257 -6.04 1.68 15.31
N ASN A 258 -5.66 2.94 15.56
CA ASN A 258 -6.33 3.79 16.54
C ASN A 258 -7.67 4.36 16.03
N LYS A 259 -7.77 4.60 14.72
CA LYS A 259 -8.93 5.22 14.09
C LYS A 259 -10.00 4.22 13.67
N LEU A 260 -9.60 3.10 13.06
CA LEU A 260 -10.48 2.11 12.43
C LEU A 260 -10.53 0.83 13.30
N ARG A 261 -11.09 0.96 14.50
CA ARG A 261 -11.11 -0.12 15.51
C ARG A 261 -11.99 -1.32 15.13
N ASP A 262 -12.85 -1.14 14.14
CA ASP A 262 -13.65 -2.21 13.53
C ASP A 262 -12.85 -3.10 12.57
N LEU A 263 -11.63 -2.71 12.21
CA LEU A 263 -10.74 -3.47 11.33
C LEU A 263 -9.67 -4.18 12.16
N ASP A 264 -9.82 -5.50 12.32
CA ASP A 264 -8.94 -6.34 13.14
C ASP A 264 -7.68 -6.77 12.38
N PHE A 265 -6.87 -5.82 11.89
CA PHE A 265 -5.54 -6.09 11.35
C PHE A 265 -4.46 -5.89 12.42
N LEU A 266 -3.38 -6.64 12.29
CA LEU A 266 -2.28 -6.68 13.26
C LEU A 266 -1.15 -5.73 12.84
N PRO A 267 -0.60 -4.90 13.73
CA PRO A 267 0.70 -4.29 13.49
C PRO A 267 1.73 -5.39 13.23
N ALA A 268 2.30 -5.43 12.02
CA ALA A 268 3.24 -6.45 11.58
C ALA A 268 4.60 -5.87 11.17
N ALA A 269 4.71 -4.53 11.14
CA ALA A 269 5.95 -3.82 10.91
C ALA A 269 6.15 -2.76 12.00
N LEU A 270 7.32 -2.78 12.64
CA LEU A 270 7.71 -1.88 13.71
C LEU A 270 9.02 -1.16 13.37
N VAL A 271 9.29 -0.06 14.06
CA VAL A 271 10.64 0.53 14.12
C VAL A 271 11.28 0.21 15.47
N LEU A 272 12.48 -0.35 15.44
CA LEU A 272 13.33 -0.49 16.61
C LEU A 272 14.15 0.78 16.77
N THR A 273 14.20 1.34 17.98
CA THR A 273 14.98 2.54 18.30
C THR A 273 15.61 2.39 19.69
N ARG A 274 16.66 3.15 19.96
CA ARG A 274 17.35 3.15 21.25
C ARG A 274 17.37 4.51 21.90
N VAL A 275 17.39 4.49 23.23
CA VAL A 275 17.72 5.67 24.03
C VAL A 275 19.19 5.99 23.84
N VAL A 276 19.50 7.13 23.23
CA VAL A 276 20.90 7.58 22.99
C VAL A 276 21.33 8.67 23.95
N SER A 277 20.37 9.35 24.60
CA SER A 277 20.65 10.39 25.60
C SER A 277 19.47 10.60 26.54
N LYS A 278 19.75 11.11 27.73
CA LYS A 278 18.76 11.53 28.72
C LYS A 278 19.03 13.01 29.09
N PRO A 279 18.50 13.96 28.29
CA PRO A 279 18.82 15.40 28.48
C PRO A 279 18.13 16.04 29.69
N GLY A 280 17.25 15.33 30.36
CA GLY A 280 16.53 15.77 31.57
C GLY A 280 15.94 14.59 32.33
N PRO A 281 15.40 14.81 33.51
CA PRO A 281 14.88 13.74 34.37
C PRO A 281 13.66 13.02 33.80
N SER A 282 12.86 13.72 32.98
CA SER A 282 11.69 13.18 32.29
C SER A 282 11.88 12.99 30.78
N LEU A 283 13.09 13.23 30.25
CA LEU A 283 13.34 13.25 28.81
C LEU A 283 14.19 12.05 28.35
N LEU A 284 13.75 11.41 27.28
CA LEU A 284 14.51 10.40 26.54
C LEU A 284 14.75 10.92 25.12
N CYS A 285 16.01 10.91 24.68
CA CYS A 285 16.38 11.15 23.29
C CYS A 285 16.62 9.80 22.61
N LEU A 286 15.88 9.58 21.51
CA LEU A 286 15.93 8.34 20.72
C LEU A 286 16.62 8.60 19.39
N ASP A 287 17.29 7.59 18.83
CA ASP A 287 17.89 7.60 17.49
C ASP A 287 16.84 7.43 16.36
N LEU A 288 15.63 7.92 16.58
CA LEU A 288 14.49 7.78 15.66
C LEU A 288 14.10 9.14 15.06
N GLY A 289 14.94 9.68 14.19
CA GLY A 289 14.64 10.92 13.48
C GLY A 289 13.68 10.69 12.28
N HIS A 290 13.30 11.82 11.62
CA HIS A 290 12.40 11.73 10.46
C HIS A 290 13.06 11.14 9.20
N LYS A 291 14.36 10.81 9.23
CA LYS A 291 15.02 9.99 8.21
C LYS A 291 14.75 8.48 8.36
N ALA A 292 14.22 8.05 9.51
CA ALA A 292 13.88 6.65 9.78
C ALA A 292 12.38 6.44 10.08
N LEU A 293 11.61 7.50 10.27
CA LEU A 293 10.19 7.48 10.59
C LEU A 293 9.42 8.48 9.73
N GLY A 294 8.32 8.07 9.11
CA GLY A 294 7.43 8.94 8.33
C GLY A 294 6.99 10.15 9.15
N SER A 295 7.21 11.36 8.61
CA SER A 295 7.05 12.62 9.33
C SER A 295 5.97 13.54 8.79
N GLU A 296 5.24 13.12 7.76
CA GLU A 296 4.18 13.91 7.11
C GLU A 296 2.89 14.03 7.95
N MET A 297 2.73 13.15 8.95
CA MET A 297 1.59 13.18 9.87
C MET A 297 1.91 14.00 11.12
N PRO A 298 0.90 14.61 11.76
CA PRO A 298 1.08 15.26 13.06
C PRO A 298 1.49 14.27 14.15
N HIS A 299 2.09 14.76 15.24
CA HIS A 299 2.40 13.93 16.40
C HIS A 299 1.13 13.40 17.12
N PRO A 300 1.26 12.25 17.78
CA PRO A 300 2.41 11.32 17.82
C PRO A 300 2.58 10.61 16.48
N ARG A 301 3.83 10.52 15.99
CA ARG A 301 4.18 9.83 14.74
C ARG A 301 4.52 8.36 14.93
N VAL A 302 4.68 7.96 16.17
CA VAL A 302 4.95 6.59 16.60
C VAL A 302 4.25 6.33 17.93
N GLN A 303 3.81 5.09 18.13
CA GLN A 303 3.29 4.58 19.39
C GLN A 303 4.19 3.45 19.86
N PHE A 304 4.82 3.61 21.03
CA PHE A 304 5.70 2.57 21.57
C PHE A 304 4.90 1.51 22.32
N LEU A 305 5.25 0.24 22.09
CA LEU A 305 4.59 -0.92 22.70
C LEU A 305 5.05 -1.14 24.14
N ASN A 306 6.31 -0.82 24.44
CA ASN A 306 6.89 -0.92 25.77
C ASN A 306 7.02 0.43 26.50
N LEU A 307 6.37 1.48 26.00
CA LEU A 307 6.25 2.78 26.65
C LEU A 307 4.94 3.46 26.23
N ALA A 308 3.85 3.15 26.93
CA ALA A 308 2.51 3.59 26.53
C ALA A 308 2.30 5.11 26.64
N GLU A 309 2.85 5.75 27.67
CA GLU A 309 2.64 7.17 27.96
C GLU A 309 3.90 7.98 27.67
N HIS A 310 3.86 8.74 26.61
CA HIS A 310 4.92 9.66 26.20
C HIS A 310 4.36 10.80 25.35
N GLN A 311 5.07 11.92 25.33
CA GLN A 311 4.77 13.06 24.48
C GLN A 311 6.03 13.42 23.67
N ALA A 312 5.88 13.62 22.35
CA ALA A 312 6.97 14.10 21.52
C ALA A 312 7.25 15.57 21.82
N VAL A 313 8.50 15.89 22.15
CA VAL A 313 8.98 17.24 22.43
C VAL A 313 9.61 17.85 21.19
N THR A 314 10.56 17.17 20.58
CA THR A 314 11.17 17.56 19.30
C THR A 314 11.40 16.34 18.43
N HIS A 315 11.31 16.53 17.10
CA HIS A 315 11.60 15.51 16.13
C HIS A 315 12.44 16.12 15.01
N SER A 316 13.71 15.78 15.00
CA SER A 316 14.70 16.28 14.04
C SER A 316 15.10 15.21 13.03
N GLU A 317 16.17 15.43 12.28
CA GLU A 317 16.60 14.52 11.22
C GLU A 317 16.92 13.11 11.73
N GLU A 318 17.70 13.02 12.83
CA GLU A 318 18.20 11.75 13.38
C GLU A 318 17.68 11.46 14.80
N HIS A 319 16.95 12.40 15.43
CA HIS A 319 16.55 12.28 16.83
C HIS A 319 15.06 12.54 17.04
N LEU A 320 14.47 11.77 17.95
CA LEU A 320 13.15 12.02 18.54
C LEU A 320 13.34 12.18 20.06
N VAL A 321 13.05 13.36 20.58
CA VAL A 321 12.99 13.59 22.03
C VAL A 321 11.55 13.41 22.49
N ILE A 322 11.37 12.55 23.47
CA ILE A 322 10.08 12.32 24.13
C ILE A 322 10.16 12.63 25.61
N GLU A 323 9.05 13.13 26.17
CA GLU A 323 8.84 13.32 27.57
C GLU A 323 7.95 12.20 28.12
N THR A 324 8.36 11.62 29.25
CA THR A 324 7.62 10.57 29.95
C THR A 324 7.98 10.53 31.42
N ALA A 325 6.98 10.28 32.28
CA ALA A 325 7.22 10.06 33.72
C ALA A 325 8.09 8.81 34.00
N LYS A 326 8.15 7.89 33.04
CA LYS A 326 8.93 6.64 33.11
C LYS A 326 10.37 6.76 32.64
N ALA A 327 10.87 7.97 32.35
CA ALA A 327 12.25 8.14 31.87
C ALA A 327 13.31 7.56 32.81
N GLY A 328 13.02 7.52 34.13
CA GLY A 328 13.90 6.88 35.13
C GLY A 328 14.05 5.37 35.00
N GLU A 329 13.08 4.70 34.35
CA GLU A 329 13.10 3.24 34.14
C GLU A 329 14.00 2.81 32.97
N PHE A 330 14.43 3.75 32.12
CA PHE A 330 15.24 3.49 30.92
C PHE A 330 16.68 3.93 31.11
N ASN A 331 17.61 3.14 30.59
CA ASN A 331 19.03 3.43 30.48
C ASN A 331 19.40 3.78 29.04
N ILE A 332 20.56 4.42 28.86
CA ILE A 332 21.14 4.61 27.52
C ILE A 332 21.44 3.22 26.92
N GLY A 333 21.00 3.00 25.69
CA GLY A 333 21.07 1.73 24.98
C GLY A 333 19.81 0.88 25.05
N ASP A 334 18.88 1.18 25.96
CA ASP A 334 17.60 0.46 26.02
C ASP A 334 16.76 0.68 24.76
N CYS A 335 16.08 -0.38 24.34
CA CYS A 335 15.30 -0.41 23.12
C CYS A 335 13.82 -0.07 23.34
N LEU A 336 13.25 0.65 22.36
CA LEU A 336 11.81 0.84 22.24
C LEU A 336 11.33 0.28 20.90
N TYR A 337 10.09 -0.26 20.91
CA TYR A 337 9.43 -0.85 19.76
C TYR A 337 8.27 0.04 19.32
N GLY A 338 8.45 0.75 18.23
CA GLY A 338 7.49 1.73 17.75
C GLY A 338 6.59 1.20 16.63
N VAL A 339 5.27 1.32 16.79
CA VAL A 339 4.31 1.20 15.68
C VAL A 339 4.22 2.56 15.01
N PRO A 340 4.68 2.73 13.76
CA PRO A 340 4.58 4.01 13.05
C PRO A 340 3.12 4.46 12.93
N ARG A 341 2.89 5.77 12.97
CA ARG A 341 1.56 6.31 12.65
C ARG A 341 1.19 6.10 11.18
N HIS A 342 2.18 6.17 10.29
CA HIS A 342 2.00 5.86 8.87
C HIS A 342 3.16 4.99 8.39
N ILE A 343 2.86 3.72 8.18
CA ILE A 343 3.88 2.72 7.83
C ILE A 343 4.42 2.87 6.40
N CYS A 344 3.60 3.32 5.45
CA CYS A 344 4.00 3.36 4.04
C CYS A 344 5.23 4.26 3.79
N PRO A 345 5.28 5.54 4.22
CA PRO A 345 6.48 6.36 4.08
C PRO A 345 7.62 5.84 4.96
N THR A 346 7.33 5.31 6.14
CA THR A 346 8.37 4.75 7.04
C THR A 346 9.13 3.62 6.35
N VAL A 347 8.45 2.65 5.76
CA VAL A 347 9.10 1.54 5.02
C VAL A 347 10.03 2.06 3.93
N ALA A 348 9.62 3.09 3.20
CA ALA A 348 10.41 3.65 2.10
C ALA A 348 11.71 4.36 2.55
N LEU A 349 11.83 4.71 3.85
CA LEU A 349 13.06 5.29 4.41
C LEU A 349 14.13 4.23 4.68
N HIS A 350 13.77 2.96 4.83
CA HIS A 350 14.70 1.87 5.10
C HIS A 350 15.06 1.10 3.83
N SER A 351 16.33 0.71 3.69
CA SER A 351 16.80 -0.10 2.55
C SER A 351 16.44 -1.58 2.71
N SER A 352 16.33 -2.04 3.96
CA SER A 352 15.97 -3.41 4.33
C SER A 352 15.24 -3.43 5.66
N ALA A 353 14.59 -4.55 5.95
CA ALA A 353 13.97 -4.83 7.23
C ALA A 353 14.53 -6.13 7.82
N VAL A 354 14.69 -6.16 9.13
CA VAL A 354 14.99 -7.40 9.86
C VAL A 354 13.68 -8.18 10.00
N VAL A 355 13.72 -9.47 9.68
CA VAL A 355 12.54 -10.35 9.70
C VAL A 355 12.55 -11.18 10.97
N ILE A 356 11.42 -11.15 11.66
CA ILE A 356 11.17 -11.91 12.87
C ILE A 356 10.14 -13.00 12.57
N GLU A 357 10.47 -14.24 12.92
CA GLU A 357 9.59 -15.41 12.78
C GLU A 357 9.74 -16.28 14.03
N GLY A 358 8.62 -16.66 14.66
CA GLY A 358 8.62 -17.46 15.87
C GLY A 358 9.45 -16.88 17.03
N GLY A 359 9.53 -15.53 17.15
CA GLY A 359 10.33 -14.83 18.18
C GLY A 359 11.85 -14.87 17.96
N LYS A 360 12.32 -15.11 16.75
CA LYS A 360 13.73 -15.15 16.36
C LYS A 360 13.99 -14.36 15.08
N ILE A 361 15.23 -13.90 14.91
CA ILE A 361 15.66 -13.30 13.64
C ILE A 361 15.73 -14.41 12.58
N ALA A 362 14.92 -14.27 11.52
CA ALA A 362 14.84 -15.21 10.39
C ALA A 362 15.62 -14.72 9.15
N GLY A 363 16.15 -13.48 9.19
CA GLY A 363 16.91 -12.91 8.10
C GLY A 363 16.58 -11.44 7.85
N SER A 364 16.73 -11.00 6.60
CA SER A 364 16.47 -9.62 6.18
C SER A 364 15.78 -9.60 4.82
N TRP A 365 14.77 -8.73 4.66
CA TRP A 365 14.10 -8.46 3.39
C TRP A 365 14.48 -7.08 2.85
N LYS A 366 14.79 -7.02 1.56
CA LYS A 366 15.15 -5.76 0.90
C LYS A 366 13.89 -4.97 0.53
N VAL A 367 13.84 -3.69 0.87
CA VAL A 367 12.83 -2.74 0.38
C VAL A 367 13.19 -2.31 -1.05
N ALA A 368 13.25 -3.25 -1.98
CA ALA A 368 13.90 -3.06 -3.28
C ALA A 368 13.23 -1.96 -4.10
N ALA A 369 11.89 -1.89 -4.14
CA ALA A 369 11.18 -0.91 -4.94
C ALA A 369 11.03 0.47 -4.26
N ARG A 370 11.81 0.76 -3.18
CA ARG A 370 12.02 2.15 -2.75
C ARG A 370 12.86 2.92 -3.76
N GLU A 371 13.70 2.24 -4.47
CA GLU A 371 14.41 2.79 -5.64
C GLU A 371 13.40 3.17 -6.73
N ARG A 372 13.67 4.27 -7.45
CA ARG A 372 12.80 4.71 -8.55
C ARG A 372 13.06 3.95 -9.84
N ARG A 373 14.18 3.23 -9.89
CA ARG A 373 14.59 2.36 -10.98
C ARG A 373 15.28 1.14 -10.39
N LEU A 374 14.90 -0.06 -10.88
CA LEU A 374 15.65 -1.30 -10.63
C LEU A 374 16.57 -1.56 -11.83
N THR A 375 16.02 -2.09 -12.92
CA THR A 375 16.78 -2.27 -14.17
C THR A 375 16.14 -1.51 -15.33
N ILE A 376 14.81 -1.41 -15.36
CA ILE A 376 14.02 -0.75 -16.41
C ILE A 376 13.74 0.71 -16.10
#